data_7fafdde91ae44eab70190fd6d8cca757
#
_entry.id   7fafdde91ae44eab70190fd6d8cca757
#
_cell.length_a   1.000
_cell.length_b   1.000
_cell.length_c   1.000
_cell.angle_alpha   90.00
_cell.angle_beta   90.00
_cell.angle_gamma   90.00
#
_symmetry.space_group_name_H-M   'P 1'
#
loop_
_entity.id
_entity.type
_entity.pdbx_description
1 polymer ?
#
loop_
_entity_poly.entity_id
_entity_poly.type
_entity_poly.pdbx_seq_one_letter_code
_entity_poly.pdbx_strand_id
1 'polypeptide(L)'
;MWMPELMNIQAANKLLKLIEEPPENTYFIFVSNNQSKILPTINSRLQSIIVPRLKDENISAFLEERFQIEPSSAKNIAKISKGNLNKAITTHLDAGVSEMNRSLFVNWMRLCYSRNIADTIDWVNEFSKIGREQIKDFIIYSLEMYRQCIMGNYNMVIEGVSESERSFLEKFKPFVNHQNISEINSLMNDAYYHMERNANPKILMLDVSIKLYKLLRTK
;
A
#
# COMPACT_ATOMS: atom_id res chain seq x y z
N MET A 1 -7.19 -23.90 13.42
CA MET A 1 -5.75 -23.54 13.27
C MET A 1 -5.56 -22.87 11.92
N TRP A 2 -4.84 -21.77 11.89
CA TRP A 2 -4.55 -20.98 10.68
C TRP A 2 -3.13 -21.31 10.18
N MET A 3 -2.96 -21.52 8.87
CA MET A 3 -1.68 -21.83 8.20
C MET A 3 -0.93 -23.03 8.80
N PRO A 4 -1.52 -24.23 8.87
CA PRO A 4 -0.85 -25.44 9.38
C PRO A 4 0.38 -25.84 8.55
N GLU A 5 0.47 -25.40 7.30
CA GLU A 5 1.63 -25.59 6.42
C GLU A 5 2.92 -24.90 6.90
N LEU A 6 2.81 -23.97 7.84
CA LEU A 6 3.97 -23.29 8.45
C LEU A 6 4.44 -23.95 9.74
N MET A 7 3.76 -25.01 10.17
CA MET A 7 4.08 -25.72 11.40
C MET A 7 5.36 -26.57 11.23
N ASN A 8 6.22 -26.54 12.24
CA ASN A 8 7.37 -27.44 12.24
C ASN A 8 6.97 -28.90 12.48
N ILE A 9 7.79 -29.81 12.00
CA ILE A 9 7.53 -31.28 12.05
C ILE A 9 7.29 -31.79 13.48
N GLN A 10 8.00 -31.24 14.46
CA GLN A 10 7.87 -31.68 15.87
C GLN A 10 6.50 -31.28 16.45
N ALA A 11 6.04 -30.07 16.18
CA ALA A 11 4.73 -29.60 16.62
C ALA A 11 3.61 -30.38 15.91
N ALA A 12 3.76 -30.59 14.61
CA ALA A 12 2.83 -31.40 13.82
C ALA A 12 2.66 -32.81 14.36
N ASN A 13 3.76 -33.48 14.65
CA ASN A 13 3.73 -34.84 15.22
C ASN A 13 3.06 -34.91 16.59
N LYS A 14 3.19 -33.90 17.44
CA LYS A 14 2.48 -33.83 18.73
C LYS A 14 0.97 -33.66 18.56
N LEU A 15 0.51 -33.02 17.48
CA LEU A 15 -0.90 -32.82 17.19
C LEU A 15 -1.56 -34.11 16.64
N LEU A 16 -0.80 -35.05 16.06
CA LEU A 16 -1.39 -36.23 15.45
C LEU A 16 -2.29 -36.99 16.42
N LYS A 17 -1.87 -37.23 17.69
CA LYS A 17 -2.68 -37.91 18.70
C LYS A 17 -4.00 -37.18 18.98
N LEU A 18 -3.97 -35.86 19.05
CA LEU A 18 -5.17 -35.04 19.29
C LEU A 18 -6.12 -35.03 18.09
N ILE A 19 -5.58 -35.14 16.87
CA ILE A 19 -6.38 -35.21 15.64
C ILE A 19 -7.04 -36.61 15.52
N GLU A 20 -6.31 -37.68 15.87
CA GLU A 20 -6.81 -39.06 15.81
C GLU A 20 -7.86 -39.34 16.88
N GLU A 21 -7.63 -38.87 18.10
CA GLU A 21 -8.49 -39.09 19.25
C GLU A 21 -8.89 -37.77 19.89
N PRO A 22 -9.76 -36.99 19.23
CA PRO A 22 -10.18 -35.69 19.77
C PRO A 22 -11.01 -35.88 21.05
N PRO A 23 -10.89 -34.96 22.03
CA PRO A 23 -11.78 -34.96 23.19
C PRO A 23 -13.26 -34.85 22.76
N GLU A 24 -14.17 -35.32 23.60
CA GLU A 24 -15.60 -35.22 23.32
C GLU A 24 -16.02 -33.80 22.96
N ASN A 25 -16.89 -33.68 21.96
CA ASN A 25 -17.41 -32.39 21.45
C ASN A 25 -16.34 -31.41 20.93
N THR A 26 -15.18 -31.90 20.47
CA THR A 26 -14.08 -31.12 19.94
C THR A 26 -13.95 -31.30 18.44
N TYR A 27 -13.87 -30.17 17.69
CA TYR A 27 -13.65 -30.16 16.25
C TYR A 27 -12.38 -29.38 15.93
N PHE A 28 -11.53 -29.94 15.06
CA PHE A 28 -10.33 -29.27 14.55
C PHE A 28 -10.58 -28.75 13.15
N ILE A 29 -10.52 -27.43 12.98
CA ILE A 29 -10.61 -26.78 11.67
C ILE A 29 -9.23 -26.22 11.32
N PHE A 30 -8.67 -26.69 10.21
CA PHE A 30 -7.40 -26.24 9.66
C PHE A 30 -7.68 -25.40 8.40
N VAL A 31 -7.17 -24.18 8.38
CA VAL A 31 -7.31 -23.27 7.22
C VAL A 31 -5.93 -23.08 6.60
N SER A 32 -5.77 -23.49 5.35
CA SER A 32 -4.51 -23.45 4.62
C SER A 32 -4.68 -22.80 3.25
N ASN A 33 -3.67 -22.07 2.82
CA ASN A 33 -3.58 -21.53 1.46
C ASN A 33 -2.86 -22.49 0.50
N ASN A 34 -2.18 -23.52 1.03
CA ASN A 34 -1.42 -24.45 0.22
C ASN A 34 -1.44 -25.87 0.82
N GLN A 35 -2.41 -26.66 0.37
CA GLN A 35 -2.59 -28.05 0.83
C GLN A 35 -1.35 -28.91 0.59
N SER A 36 -0.60 -28.68 -0.50
CA SER A 36 0.57 -29.51 -0.82
C SER A 36 1.74 -29.35 0.16
N LYS A 37 1.74 -28.25 0.94
CA LYS A 37 2.74 -28.00 1.99
C LYS A 37 2.34 -28.56 3.36
N ILE A 38 1.10 -29.03 3.53
CA ILE A 38 0.67 -29.70 4.76
C ILE A 38 1.34 -31.08 4.80
N LEU A 39 1.85 -31.44 5.97
CA LEU A 39 2.47 -32.77 6.15
C LEU A 39 1.48 -33.88 5.76
N PRO A 40 1.91 -34.87 4.97
CA PRO A 40 1.03 -35.97 4.54
C PRO A 40 0.36 -36.70 5.71
N THR A 41 1.05 -36.83 6.85
CA THR A 41 0.53 -37.43 8.07
C THR A 41 -0.64 -36.69 8.68
N ILE A 42 -0.70 -35.35 8.56
CA ILE A 42 -1.84 -34.53 8.97
C ILE A 42 -2.93 -34.62 7.91
N ASN A 43 -2.56 -34.40 6.64
CA ASN A 43 -3.52 -34.35 5.54
C ASN A 43 -4.34 -35.65 5.40
N SER A 44 -3.74 -36.79 5.70
CA SER A 44 -4.43 -38.10 5.64
C SER A 44 -5.51 -38.30 6.72
N ARG A 45 -5.51 -37.48 7.76
CA ARG A 45 -6.45 -37.54 8.90
C ARG A 45 -7.51 -36.44 8.87
N LEU A 46 -7.47 -35.56 7.86
CA LEU A 46 -8.39 -34.46 7.72
C LEU A 46 -9.30 -34.66 6.50
N GLN A 47 -10.54 -34.26 6.66
CA GLN A 47 -11.44 -34.12 5.52
C GLN A 47 -11.14 -32.79 4.84
N SER A 48 -10.72 -32.83 3.57
CA SER A 48 -10.40 -31.63 2.80
C SER A 48 -11.66 -31.03 2.19
N ILE A 49 -11.87 -29.74 2.44
CA ILE A 49 -12.92 -28.93 1.81
C ILE A 49 -12.24 -27.82 1.03
N ILE A 50 -12.42 -27.84 -0.29
CA ILE A 50 -11.86 -26.80 -1.16
C ILE A 50 -12.84 -25.63 -1.21
N VAL A 51 -12.38 -24.44 -0.78
CA VAL A 51 -13.11 -23.17 -0.94
C VAL A 51 -12.69 -22.55 -2.26
N PRO A 52 -13.58 -22.49 -3.27
CA PRO A 52 -13.24 -21.91 -4.56
C PRO A 52 -13.07 -20.40 -4.45
N ARG A 53 -12.34 -19.81 -5.41
CA ARG A 53 -12.27 -18.36 -5.57
C ARG A 53 -13.64 -17.80 -5.95
N LEU A 54 -13.92 -16.59 -5.50
CA LEU A 54 -15.14 -15.90 -5.89
C LEU A 54 -15.10 -15.56 -7.39
N LYS A 55 -16.27 -15.59 -8.02
CA LYS A 55 -16.42 -15.11 -9.40
C LYS A 55 -16.33 -13.59 -9.45
N ASP A 56 -15.84 -13.06 -10.55
CA ASP A 56 -15.69 -11.62 -10.74
C ASP A 56 -17.03 -10.88 -10.62
N GLU A 57 -18.13 -11.51 -11.12
CA GLU A 57 -19.47 -10.94 -11.00
C GLU A 57 -19.91 -10.75 -9.55
N ASN A 58 -19.61 -11.74 -8.69
CA ASN A 58 -19.96 -11.66 -7.26
C ASN A 58 -19.16 -10.58 -6.53
N ILE A 59 -17.87 -10.43 -6.88
CA ILE A 59 -17.03 -9.38 -6.33
C ILE A 59 -17.50 -8.00 -6.82
N SER A 60 -17.81 -7.86 -8.11
CA SER A 60 -18.34 -6.61 -8.68
C SER A 60 -19.64 -6.21 -7.99
N ALA A 61 -20.61 -7.12 -7.89
CA ALA A 61 -21.88 -6.87 -7.21
C ALA A 61 -21.69 -6.46 -5.74
N PHE A 62 -20.80 -7.14 -5.00
CA PHE A 62 -20.48 -6.78 -3.63
C PHE A 62 -19.90 -5.37 -3.50
N LEU A 63 -19.00 -4.99 -4.40
CA LEU A 63 -18.38 -3.66 -4.42
C LEU A 63 -19.40 -2.56 -4.75
N GLU A 64 -20.31 -2.81 -5.71
CA GLU A 64 -21.38 -1.89 -6.09
C GLU A 64 -22.36 -1.68 -4.92
N GLU A 65 -22.79 -2.77 -4.28
CA GLU A 65 -23.78 -2.71 -3.18
C GLU A 65 -23.18 -2.08 -1.90
N ARG A 66 -21.98 -2.51 -1.52
CA ARG A 66 -21.40 -2.15 -0.23
C ARG A 66 -20.68 -0.80 -0.24
N PHE A 67 -20.02 -0.45 -1.34
CA PHE A 67 -19.19 0.74 -1.46
C PHE A 67 -19.75 1.75 -2.47
N GLN A 68 -20.89 1.47 -3.11
CA GLN A 68 -21.53 2.35 -4.10
C GLN A 68 -20.59 2.75 -5.25
N ILE A 69 -19.74 1.80 -5.66
CA ILE A 69 -18.76 2.01 -6.73
C ILE A 69 -19.48 1.95 -8.08
N GLU A 70 -19.06 2.78 -9.00
CA GLU A 70 -19.56 2.76 -10.37
C GLU A 70 -19.29 1.39 -11.02
N PRO A 71 -20.27 0.80 -11.77
CA PRO A 71 -20.19 -0.58 -12.28
C PRO A 71 -18.96 -0.89 -13.15
N SER A 72 -18.46 0.08 -13.92
CA SER A 72 -17.27 -0.11 -14.75
C SER A 72 -16.01 -0.26 -13.88
N SER A 73 -15.89 0.56 -12.85
CA SER A 73 -14.79 0.52 -11.88
C SER A 73 -14.83 -0.76 -11.04
N ALA A 74 -16.02 -1.16 -10.58
CA ALA A 74 -16.21 -2.39 -9.80
C ALA A 74 -15.77 -3.64 -10.59
N LYS A 75 -16.12 -3.73 -11.89
CA LYS A 75 -15.69 -4.81 -12.78
C LYS A 75 -14.18 -4.84 -12.99
N ASN A 76 -13.54 -3.68 -13.13
CA ASN A 76 -12.08 -3.61 -13.27
C ASN A 76 -11.37 -4.09 -12.01
N ILE A 77 -11.81 -3.64 -10.82
CA ILE A 77 -11.27 -4.08 -9.53
C ILE A 77 -11.47 -5.58 -9.35
N ALA A 78 -12.65 -6.13 -9.68
CA ALA A 78 -12.93 -7.56 -9.59
C ALA A 78 -11.95 -8.39 -10.42
N LYS A 79 -11.68 -8.01 -11.67
CA LYS A 79 -10.70 -8.67 -12.55
C LYS A 79 -9.29 -8.67 -11.97
N ILE A 80 -8.83 -7.53 -11.44
CA ILE A 80 -7.48 -7.37 -10.86
C ILE A 80 -7.34 -8.22 -9.59
N SER A 81 -8.42 -8.38 -8.83
CA SER A 81 -8.44 -9.14 -7.58
C SER A 81 -8.37 -10.65 -7.76
N LYS A 82 -8.66 -11.18 -8.97
CA LYS A 82 -8.58 -12.60 -9.33
C LYS A 82 -9.32 -13.52 -8.35
N GLY A 83 -10.52 -13.14 -7.95
CA GLY A 83 -11.36 -13.91 -7.05
C GLY A 83 -11.04 -13.74 -5.55
N ASN A 84 -10.18 -12.79 -5.18
CA ASN A 84 -9.85 -12.47 -3.79
C ASN A 84 -10.59 -11.18 -3.36
N LEU A 85 -11.63 -11.34 -2.54
CA LEU A 85 -12.45 -10.23 -2.06
C LEU A 85 -11.66 -9.22 -1.21
N ASN A 86 -10.78 -9.69 -0.33
CA ASN A 86 -9.97 -8.80 0.49
C ASN A 86 -9.06 -7.92 -0.39
N LYS A 87 -8.45 -8.51 -1.42
CA LYS A 87 -7.66 -7.75 -2.39
C LYS A 87 -8.53 -6.74 -3.15
N ALA A 88 -9.77 -7.07 -3.48
CA ALA A 88 -10.67 -6.13 -4.14
C ALA A 88 -11.01 -4.95 -3.23
N ILE A 89 -11.31 -5.22 -1.96
CA ILE A 89 -11.59 -4.17 -0.95
C ILE A 89 -10.38 -3.27 -0.74
N THR A 90 -9.18 -3.84 -0.53
CA THR A 90 -7.96 -3.04 -0.35
C THR A 90 -7.65 -2.21 -1.59
N THR A 91 -7.76 -2.78 -2.80
CA THR A 91 -7.57 -2.02 -4.05
C THR A 91 -8.52 -0.83 -4.17
N HIS A 92 -9.77 -0.97 -3.73
CA HIS A 92 -10.73 0.14 -3.71
C HIS A 92 -10.34 1.20 -2.67
N LEU A 93 -10.03 0.79 -1.45
CA LEU A 93 -9.63 1.69 -0.37
C LEU A 93 -8.33 2.42 -0.72
N ASP A 94 -7.36 1.71 -1.27
CA ASP A 94 -6.08 2.27 -1.72
C ASP A 94 -6.26 3.30 -2.85
N ALA A 95 -7.25 3.11 -3.73
CA ALA A 95 -7.55 4.09 -4.78
C ALA A 95 -8.01 5.44 -4.20
N GLY A 96 -8.84 5.42 -3.16
CA GLY A 96 -9.24 6.64 -2.44
C GLY A 96 -8.07 7.32 -1.71
N VAL A 97 -7.25 6.52 -1.04
CA VAL A 97 -6.03 7.00 -0.36
C VAL A 97 -5.02 7.52 -1.37
N SER A 98 -4.85 6.86 -2.51
CA SER A 98 -3.96 7.29 -3.58
C SER A 98 -4.37 8.64 -4.15
N GLU A 99 -5.67 8.87 -4.43
CA GLU A 99 -6.15 10.16 -4.93
C GLU A 99 -6.01 11.29 -3.91
N MET A 100 -6.24 11.01 -2.62
CA MET A 100 -5.96 11.96 -1.55
C MET A 100 -4.47 12.29 -1.49
N ASN A 101 -3.60 11.27 -1.48
CA ASN A 101 -2.15 11.46 -1.44
C ASN A 101 -1.65 12.20 -2.68
N ARG A 102 -2.24 11.93 -3.86
CA ARG A 102 -1.94 12.67 -5.09
C ARG A 102 -2.25 14.16 -4.95
N SER A 103 -3.44 14.49 -4.47
CA SER A 103 -3.85 15.89 -4.28
C SER A 103 -2.94 16.61 -3.29
N LEU A 104 -2.60 15.95 -2.18
CA LEU A 104 -1.66 16.46 -1.19
C LEU A 104 -0.27 16.66 -1.78
N PHE A 105 0.23 15.69 -2.55
CA PHE A 105 1.55 15.74 -3.17
C PHE A 105 1.65 16.85 -4.21
N VAL A 106 0.66 16.96 -5.10
CA VAL A 106 0.62 18.02 -6.12
C VAL A 106 0.62 19.41 -5.48
N ASN A 107 -0.21 19.60 -4.45
CA ASN A 107 -0.26 20.88 -3.74
C ASN A 107 1.06 21.17 -3.02
N TRP A 108 1.60 20.20 -2.30
CA TRP A 108 2.88 20.31 -1.62
C TRP A 108 4.04 20.65 -2.57
N MET A 109 4.13 20.00 -3.72
CA MET A 109 5.18 20.28 -4.71
C MET A 109 5.05 21.70 -5.28
N ARG A 110 3.83 22.19 -5.51
CA ARG A 110 3.60 23.57 -5.93
C ARG A 110 4.08 24.58 -4.88
N LEU A 111 3.79 24.32 -3.60
CA LEU A 111 4.24 25.15 -2.49
C LEU A 111 5.76 25.14 -2.35
N CYS A 112 6.37 23.97 -2.39
CA CYS A 112 7.84 23.85 -2.37
C CYS A 112 8.48 24.59 -3.54
N TYR A 113 7.89 24.56 -4.73
CA TYR A 113 8.45 25.27 -5.90
C TYR A 113 8.24 26.78 -5.85
N SER A 114 7.08 27.25 -5.38
CA SER A 114 6.73 28.69 -5.34
C SER A 114 7.49 29.49 -4.28
N ARG A 115 8.12 28.81 -3.29
CA ARG A 115 8.80 29.41 -2.13
C ARG A 115 7.90 30.27 -1.25
N ASN A 116 6.61 30.03 -1.25
CA ASN A 116 5.72 30.71 -0.34
C ASN A 116 5.76 30.03 1.04
N ILE A 117 6.59 30.57 1.94
CA ILE A 117 6.79 30.00 3.27
C ILE A 117 5.51 30.09 4.10
N ALA A 118 4.73 31.18 3.97
CA ALA A 118 3.48 31.34 4.72
C ALA A 118 2.48 30.23 4.36
N ASP A 119 2.19 30.05 3.07
CA ASP A 119 1.27 29.01 2.60
C ASP A 119 1.81 27.60 2.91
N THR A 120 3.14 27.43 2.91
CA THR A 120 3.75 26.15 3.32
C THR A 120 3.50 25.84 4.79
N ILE A 121 3.61 26.83 5.67
CA ILE A 121 3.32 26.68 7.10
C ILE A 121 1.84 26.34 7.30
N ASP A 122 0.93 27.01 6.61
CA ASP A 122 -0.49 26.73 6.70
C ASP A 122 -0.83 25.33 6.20
N TRP A 123 -0.25 24.90 5.07
CA TRP A 123 -0.40 23.55 4.56
C TRP A 123 0.13 22.51 5.55
N VAL A 124 1.32 22.70 6.13
CA VAL A 124 1.90 21.80 7.12
C VAL A 124 1.04 21.72 8.39
N ASN A 125 0.43 22.84 8.82
CA ASN A 125 -0.48 22.86 9.96
C ASN A 125 -1.71 21.98 9.73
N GLU A 126 -2.32 22.05 8.55
CA GLU A 126 -3.46 21.18 8.20
C GLU A 126 -3.02 19.73 7.96
N PHE A 127 -1.96 19.52 7.20
CA PHE A 127 -1.41 18.20 6.91
C PHE A 127 -1.06 17.41 8.17
N SER A 128 -0.49 18.06 9.18
CA SER A 128 -0.11 17.39 10.43
C SER A 128 -1.30 16.84 11.25
N LYS A 129 -2.53 17.22 10.92
CA LYS A 129 -3.76 16.76 11.60
C LYS A 129 -4.26 15.40 11.09
N ILE A 130 -3.81 14.94 9.90
CA ILE A 130 -4.32 13.70 9.29
C ILE A 130 -3.91 12.41 10.02
N GLY A 131 -2.96 12.49 10.95
CA GLY A 131 -2.49 11.33 11.72
C GLY A 131 -1.17 10.74 11.20
N ARG A 132 -0.44 10.09 12.12
CA ARG A 132 0.94 9.63 11.85
C ARG A 132 1.03 8.56 10.78
N GLU A 133 0.13 7.58 10.81
CA GLU A 133 0.13 6.49 9.81
C GLU A 133 -0.12 7.04 8.41
N GLN A 134 -1.09 7.93 8.26
CA GLN A 134 -1.39 8.56 6.98
C GLN A 134 -0.23 9.45 6.49
N ILE A 135 0.51 10.10 7.40
CA ILE A 135 1.73 10.85 7.04
C ILE A 135 2.83 9.90 6.54
N LYS A 136 3.02 8.73 7.16
CA LYS A 136 3.97 7.72 6.68
C LYS A 136 3.57 7.19 5.30
N ASP A 137 2.31 6.88 5.09
CA ASP A 137 1.78 6.46 3.79
C ASP A 137 1.99 7.52 2.71
N PHE A 138 1.79 8.78 3.06
CA PHE A 138 2.08 9.92 2.17
C PHE A 138 3.57 10.04 1.83
N ILE A 139 4.47 9.81 2.77
CA ILE A 139 5.92 9.82 2.52
C ILE A 139 6.30 8.68 1.56
N ILE A 140 5.75 7.47 1.76
CA ILE A 140 5.97 6.33 0.85
C ILE A 140 5.42 6.63 -0.55
N TYR A 141 4.21 7.18 -0.64
CA TYR A 141 3.62 7.63 -1.90
C TYR A 141 4.51 8.65 -2.60
N SER A 142 5.04 9.62 -1.86
CA SER A 142 5.93 10.64 -2.40
C SER A 142 7.24 10.06 -2.96
N LEU A 143 7.83 9.09 -2.26
CA LEU A 143 9.01 8.35 -2.74
C LEU A 143 8.74 7.65 -4.08
N GLU A 144 7.57 7.01 -4.20
CA GLU A 144 7.18 6.36 -5.45
C GLU A 144 6.99 7.39 -6.58
N MET A 145 6.38 8.54 -6.30
CA MET A 145 6.23 9.60 -7.30
C MET A 145 7.59 10.13 -7.79
N TYR A 146 8.56 10.33 -6.91
CA TYR A 146 9.93 10.73 -7.32
C TYR A 146 10.61 9.64 -8.14
N ARG A 147 10.44 8.36 -7.77
CA ARG A 147 10.94 7.23 -8.55
C ARG A 147 10.34 7.21 -9.96
N GLN A 148 9.03 7.39 -10.09
CA GLN A 148 8.35 7.45 -11.39
C GLN A 148 8.83 8.63 -12.24
N CYS A 149 9.15 9.78 -11.65
CA CYS A 149 9.77 10.90 -12.36
C CYS A 149 11.10 10.50 -13.00
N ILE A 150 11.98 9.83 -12.25
CA ILE A 150 13.27 9.38 -12.79
C ILE A 150 13.08 8.34 -13.89
N MET A 151 12.22 7.35 -13.69
CA MET A 151 11.92 6.35 -14.73
C MET A 151 11.38 7.02 -16.00
N GLY A 152 10.49 7.99 -15.87
CA GLY A 152 9.98 8.78 -17.00
C GLY A 152 11.04 9.59 -17.72
N ASN A 153 12.08 10.10 -17.02
CA ASN A 153 13.19 10.79 -17.63
C ASN A 153 14.10 9.87 -18.47
N TYR A 154 14.14 8.58 -18.15
CA TYR A 154 14.86 7.56 -18.91
C TYR A 154 13.97 6.83 -19.94
N ASN A 155 12.78 7.35 -20.24
CA ASN A 155 11.79 6.74 -21.15
C ASN A 155 11.39 5.31 -20.76
N MET A 156 11.49 4.97 -19.49
CA MET A 156 11.00 3.69 -18.98
C MET A 156 9.47 3.73 -18.82
N VAL A 157 8.84 2.57 -18.92
CA VAL A 157 7.39 2.47 -18.76
C VAL A 157 7.00 2.82 -17.32
N ILE A 158 6.11 3.80 -17.19
CA ILE A 158 5.50 4.18 -15.91
C ILE A 158 4.29 3.26 -15.70
N GLU A 159 4.42 2.31 -14.79
CA GLU A 159 3.36 1.34 -14.47
C GLU A 159 2.69 1.68 -13.13
N GLY A 160 1.41 1.31 -13.02
CA GLY A 160 0.67 1.41 -11.75
C GLY A 160 0.23 2.83 -11.35
N VAL A 161 0.34 3.81 -12.24
CA VAL A 161 -0.13 5.19 -12.01
C VAL A 161 -1.43 5.46 -12.76
N SER A 162 -2.31 6.26 -12.16
CA SER A 162 -3.54 6.73 -12.80
C SER A 162 -3.24 7.73 -13.94
N GLU A 163 -4.21 7.97 -14.81
CA GLU A 163 -4.06 8.95 -15.90
C GLU A 163 -3.80 10.37 -15.36
N SER A 164 -4.43 10.72 -14.25
CA SER A 164 -4.23 12.01 -13.57
C SER A 164 -2.82 12.15 -12.98
N GLU A 165 -2.27 11.09 -12.42
CA GLU A 165 -0.88 11.03 -11.95
C GLU A 165 0.10 11.13 -13.11
N ARG A 166 -0.13 10.41 -14.19
CA ARG A 166 0.68 10.45 -15.40
C ARG A 166 0.76 11.86 -15.97
N SER A 167 -0.38 12.54 -16.09
CA SER A 167 -0.43 13.92 -16.58
C SER A 167 0.36 14.91 -15.71
N PHE A 168 0.33 14.68 -14.37
CA PHE A 168 1.14 15.47 -13.45
C PHE A 168 2.63 15.15 -13.58
N LEU A 169 2.99 13.86 -13.59
CA LEU A 169 4.37 13.39 -13.67
C LEU A 169 5.09 13.90 -14.93
N GLU A 170 4.41 13.91 -16.09
CA GLU A 170 4.97 14.45 -17.33
C GLU A 170 5.41 15.91 -17.20
N LYS A 171 4.68 16.73 -16.41
CA LYS A 171 5.01 18.12 -16.15
C LYS A 171 6.01 18.30 -15.03
N PHE A 172 6.07 17.36 -14.09
CA PHE A 172 6.89 17.46 -12.88
C PHE A 172 8.26 16.78 -13.01
N LYS A 173 8.39 15.74 -13.86
CA LYS A 173 9.63 14.98 -14.03
C LYS A 173 10.89 15.84 -14.36
N PRO A 174 10.83 17.00 -15.04
CA PRO A 174 12.03 17.79 -15.28
C PRO A 174 12.67 18.38 -14.02
N PHE A 175 11.90 18.47 -12.92
CA PHE A 175 12.39 18.99 -11.63
C PHE A 175 13.10 17.93 -10.78
N VAL A 176 12.98 16.65 -11.16
CA VAL A 176 13.60 15.52 -10.47
C VAL A 176 14.61 14.88 -11.43
N ASN A 177 15.89 15.06 -11.18
CA ASN A 177 16.96 14.66 -12.07
C ASN A 177 18.05 13.86 -11.34
N HIS A 178 19.09 13.39 -12.06
CA HIS A 178 20.19 12.60 -11.51
C HIS A 178 21.01 13.34 -10.44
N GLN A 179 20.98 14.68 -10.41
CA GLN A 179 21.77 15.47 -9.45
C GLN A 179 21.05 15.57 -8.10
N ASN A 180 19.70 15.60 -8.08
CA ASN A 180 18.95 15.84 -6.87
C ASN A 180 18.22 14.60 -6.31
N ILE A 181 18.00 13.57 -7.12
CA ILE A 181 17.22 12.40 -6.70
C ILE A 181 17.82 11.66 -5.49
N SER A 182 19.13 11.56 -5.40
CA SER A 182 19.80 10.88 -4.28
C SER A 182 19.54 11.61 -2.97
N GLU A 183 19.61 12.93 -2.97
CA GLU A 183 19.35 13.76 -1.78
C GLU A 183 17.86 13.79 -1.45
N ILE A 184 16.97 13.86 -2.44
CA ILE A 184 15.52 13.75 -2.24
C ILE A 184 15.16 12.40 -1.60
N ASN A 185 15.73 11.30 -2.12
CA ASN A 185 15.47 9.97 -1.59
C ASN A 185 15.96 9.83 -0.14
N SER A 186 17.18 10.31 0.15
CA SER A 186 17.70 10.32 1.53
C SER A 186 16.81 11.15 2.47
N LEU A 187 16.45 12.37 2.06
CA LEU A 187 15.61 13.26 2.85
C LEU A 187 14.25 12.64 3.18
N MET A 188 13.63 11.96 2.22
CA MET A 188 12.31 11.32 2.43
C MET A 188 12.41 10.07 3.29
N ASN A 189 13.46 9.25 3.13
CA ASN A 189 13.69 8.09 3.99
C ASN A 189 14.00 8.51 5.44
N ASP A 190 14.79 9.58 5.63
CA ASP A 190 15.03 10.15 6.96
C ASP A 190 13.74 10.68 7.59
N ALA A 191 12.88 11.31 6.79
CA ALA A 191 11.57 11.76 7.26
C ALA A 191 10.68 10.58 7.70
N TYR A 192 10.65 9.51 6.93
CA TYR A 192 9.94 8.28 7.31
C TYR A 192 10.48 7.70 8.62
N TYR A 193 11.80 7.56 8.71
CA TYR A 193 12.48 7.07 9.91
C TYR A 193 12.18 7.90 11.16
N HIS A 194 12.16 9.23 11.04
CA HIS A 194 11.82 10.12 12.14
C HIS A 194 10.33 10.04 12.53
N MET A 195 9.43 9.86 11.55
CA MET A 195 8.01 9.65 11.83
C MET A 195 7.75 8.36 12.62
N GLU A 196 8.46 7.27 12.31
CA GLU A 196 8.40 6.02 13.08
C GLU A 196 8.85 6.23 14.55
N ARG A 197 9.76 7.16 14.77
CA ARG A 197 10.31 7.49 16.10
C ARG A 197 9.61 8.66 16.79
N ASN A 198 8.36 8.89 16.43
CA ASN A 198 7.51 9.88 17.06
C ASN A 198 7.98 11.33 16.93
N ALA A 199 8.73 11.71 15.90
CA ALA A 199 9.03 13.10 15.60
C ALA A 199 7.77 13.94 15.50
N ASN A 200 7.89 15.24 15.79
CA ASN A 200 6.78 16.17 15.61
C ASN A 200 6.50 16.38 14.11
N PRO A 201 5.28 16.01 13.61
CA PRO A 201 4.96 16.08 12.19
C PRO A 201 5.12 17.46 11.60
N LYS A 202 4.75 18.52 12.34
CA LYS A 202 4.84 19.91 11.84
C LYS A 202 6.28 20.33 11.60
N ILE A 203 7.15 20.09 12.59
CA ILE A 203 8.55 20.47 12.49
C ILE A 203 9.23 19.66 11.37
N LEU A 204 8.97 18.36 11.34
CA LEU A 204 9.55 17.47 10.33
C LEU A 204 9.13 17.86 8.91
N MET A 205 7.84 18.01 8.65
CA MET A 205 7.35 18.32 7.31
C MET A 205 7.71 19.74 6.86
N LEU A 206 7.85 20.68 7.79
CA LEU A 206 8.35 22.01 7.47
C LEU A 206 9.83 21.98 7.05
N ASP A 207 10.68 21.26 7.81
CA ASP A 207 12.10 21.06 7.48
C ASP A 207 12.28 20.39 6.12
N VAL A 208 11.52 19.30 5.90
CA VAL A 208 11.51 18.58 4.59
C VAL A 208 11.10 19.53 3.46
N SER A 209 10.06 20.34 3.65
CA SER A 209 9.58 21.29 2.63
C SER A 209 10.63 22.34 2.26
N ILE A 210 11.35 22.87 3.26
CA ILE A 210 12.43 23.86 3.06
C ILE A 210 13.62 23.24 2.33
N LYS A 211 13.97 22.00 2.64
CA LYS A 211 15.06 21.27 1.97
C LYS A 211 14.68 20.92 0.53
N LEU A 212 13.46 20.40 0.31
CA LEU A 212 12.95 20.10 -1.04
C LEU A 212 12.93 21.34 -1.94
N TYR A 213 12.56 22.49 -1.40
CA TYR A 213 12.62 23.74 -2.15
C TYR A 213 14.00 23.99 -2.79
N LYS A 214 15.08 23.73 -2.05
CA LYS A 214 16.45 23.89 -2.56
C LYS A 214 16.76 22.83 -3.62
N LEU A 215 16.39 21.59 -3.34
CA LEU A 215 16.70 20.42 -4.21
C LEU A 215 15.97 20.49 -5.55
N LEU A 216 14.71 20.89 -5.59
CA LEU A 216 13.92 20.98 -6.83
C LEU A 216 14.40 22.09 -7.79
N ARG A 217 15.31 22.95 -7.36
CA ARG A 217 15.92 24.02 -8.19
C ARG A 217 17.35 23.76 -8.57
N THR A 218 17.95 22.70 -8.10
CA THR A 218 19.26 22.25 -8.53
C THR A 218 19.16 21.80 -10.00
N LYS A 219 19.85 22.52 -10.89
CA LYS A 219 19.90 22.23 -12.33
C LYS A 219 21.07 21.34 -12.65
#